data_5470fd6f9ce8c469cab537a73d597a63
#
_entry.id   5470fd6f9ce8c469cab537a73d597a63
#
_cell.length_a   1.000
_cell.length_b   1.000
_cell.length_c   1.000
_cell.angle_alpha   90.00
_cell.angle_beta   90.00
_cell.angle_gamma   90.00
#
_symmetry.space_group_name_H-M   'P 1'
#
loop_
_entity.id
_entity.type
_entity.pdbx_description
1 polymer ?
#
loop_
_entity_poly.entity_id
_entity_poly.type
_entity_poly.pdbx_seq_one_letter_code
_entity_poly.pdbx_strand_id
1 'polypeptide(L)'
;VKEAATELTLERVQPLQAVIDDLEAHQRKVIFTMGKGGVGKTTVAAAIALGLARRGHRVHLTTTDLAVHLQYVVSQTDNLTLSHIDEGEELKKYQDEVLSQAKANGLGPSDLAYIEEDLRSPCTQEIAVFHAFADIVEDADDQIVVIDTAPTGHTLLLLESTESYDREIRRTHGSTPPSVQHLLP
;
A
#
# COMPACT_ATOMS: atom_id res chain seq x y z
N VAL A 1 -25.40 -37.60 11.39
CA VAL A 1 -25.14 -36.19 11.02
C VAL A 1 -24.15 -36.24 9.87
N LYS A 2 -24.64 -36.07 8.62
CA LYS A 2 -23.78 -35.96 7.43
C LYS A 2 -23.29 -34.51 7.35
N GLU A 3 -22.00 -34.26 7.51
CA GLU A 3 -21.35 -33.02 7.13
C GLU A 3 -21.53 -32.81 5.63
N ALA A 4 -22.20 -31.73 5.27
CA ALA A 4 -22.24 -31.24 3.91
C ALA A 4 -20.85 -30.64 3.62
N ALA A 5 -19.97 -31.40 2.98
CA ALA A 5 -18.79 -30.87 2.34
C ALA A 5 -19.28 -29.88 1.28
N THR A 6 -19.00 -28.58 1.50
CA THR A 6 -19.21 -27.54 0.50
C THR A 6 -18.21 -27.82 -0.63
N GLU A 7 -18.68 -28.46 -1.69
CA GLU A 7 -17.94 -28.56 -2.95
C GLU A 7 -17.67 -27.15 -3.44
N LEU A 8 -16.44 -26.67 -3.26
CA LEU A 8 -15.93 -25.49 -3.94
C LEU A 8 -15.89 -25.84 -5.43
N THR A 9 -16.94 -25.48 -6.14
CA THR A 9 -16.98 -25.62 -7.60
C THR A 9 -15.87 -24.77 -8.21
N LEU A 10 -14.87 -25.40 -8.80
CA LEU A 10 -13.76 -24.78 -9.53
C LEU A 10 -14.19 -23.85 -10.67
N GLU A 11 -15.48 -23.81 -11.00
CA GLU A 11 -16.09 -22.94 -12.02
C GLU A 11 -16.02 -21.44 -11.72
N ARG A 12 -15.61 -21.05 -10.50
CA ARG A 12 -15.45 -19.63 -10.09
C ARG A 12 -14.01 -19.13 -10.03
N VAL A 13 -13.03 -19.97 -10.28
CA VAL A 13 -11.63 -19.56 -10.27
C VAL A 13 -11.28 -18.99 -11.65
N GLN A 14 -11.20 -17.68 -11.74
CA GLN A 14 -10.71 -17.04 -12.96
C GLN A 14 -9.18 -17.18 -13.06
N PRO A 15 -8.64 -17.52 -14.24
CA PRO A 15 -7.19 -17.52 -14.42
C PRO A 15 -6.63 -16.10 -14.22
N LEU A 16 -5.42 -15.99 -13.68
CA LEU A 16 -4.77 -14.71 -13.43
C LEU A 16 -4.70 -13.82 -14.69
N GLN A 17 -4.63 -14.45 -15.87
CA GLN A 17 -4.69 -13.77 -17.16
C GLN A 17 -5.97 -12.93 -17.32
N ALA A 18 -7.13 -13.49 -16.93
CA ALA A 18 -8.41 -12.76 -17.00
C ALA A 18 -8.45 -11.56 -16.03
N VAL A 19 -7.78 -11.68 -14.88
CA VAL A 19 -7.63 -10.55 -13.95
C VAL A 19 -6.78 -9.44 -14.57
N ILE A 20 -5.66 -9.79 -15.22
CA ILE A 20 -4.80 -8.82 -15.91
C ILE A 20 -5.57 -8.15 -17.07
N ASP A 21 -6.35 -8.92 -17.84
CA ASP A 21 -7.19 -8.41 -18.93
C ASP A 21 -8.22 -7.38 -18.40
N ASP A 22 -8.83 -7.67 -17.25
CA ASP A 22 -9.80 -6.78 -16.61
C ASP A 22 -9.15 -5.49 -16.09
N LEU A 23 -8.00 -5.59 -15.44
CA LEU A 23 -7.23 -4.44 -14.95
C LEU A 23 -6.84 -3.49 -16.08
N GLU A 24 -6.39 -4.06 -17.21
CA GLU A 24 -6.02 -3.30 -18.41
C GLU A 24 -7.25 -2.65 -19.07
N ALA A 25 -8.34 -3.40 -19.24
CA ALA A 25 -9.58 -2.91 -19.84
C ALA A 25 -10.19 -1.73 -19.06
N HIS A 26 -10.06 -1.75 -17.75
CA HIS A 26 -10.53 -0.66 -16.87
C HIS A 26 -9.46 0.41 -16.60
N GLN A 27 -8.29 0.32 -17.24
CA GLN A 27 -7.19 1.28 -17.09
C GLN A 27 -6.80 1.57 -15.62
N ARG A 28 -6.78 0.50 -14.80
CA ARG A 28 -6.44 0.64 -13.39
C ARG A 28 -4.98 1.05 -13.22
N LYS A 29 -4.75 2.18 -12.54
CA LYS A 29 -3.42 2.74 -12.31
C LYS A 29 -2.80 2.27 -11.00
N VAL A 30 -3.60 1.96 -9.99
CA VAL A 30 -3.15 1.48 -8.69
C VAL A 30 -3.80 0.14 -8.38
N ILE A 31 -2.98 -0.84 -8.02
CA ILE A 31 -3.39 -2.22 -7.76
C ILE A 31 -2.80 -2.66 -6.43
N PHE A 32 -3.67 -3.00 -5.48
CA PHE A 32 -3.26 -3.56 -4.19
C PHE A 32 -3.42 -5.07 -4.15
N THR A 33 -2.41 -5.79 -3.67
CA THR A 33 -2.54 -7.19 -3.31
C THR A 33 -2.61 -7.32 -1.79
N MET A 34 -3.74 -7.80 -1.30
CA MET A 34 -4.05 -7.90 0.12
C MET A 34 -4.43 -9.32 0.51
N GLY A 35 -4.25 -9.68 1.78
CA GLY A 35 -4.66 -10.98 2.30
C GLY A 35 -3.78 -11.46 3.45
N LYS A 36 -4.13 -12.59 4.04
CA LYS A 36 -3.39 -13.21 5.16
C LYS A 36 -1.95 -13.56 4.77
N GLY A 37 -1.07 -13.71 5.77
CA GLY A 37 0.29 -14.17 5.57
C GLY A 37 0.34 -15.56 4.89
N GLY A 38 1.31 -15.77 4.00
CA GLY A 38 1.56 -17.06 3.36
C GLY A 38 0.61 -17.47 2.23
N VAL A 39 -0.36 -16.65 1.83
CA VAL A 39 -1.32 -17.00 0.76
C VAL A 39 -0.81 -16.71 -0.65
N GLY A 40 0.41 -16.20 -0.80
CA GLY A 40 1.03 -15.93 -2.10
C GLY A 40 0.79 -14.53 -2.66
N LYS A 41 0.48 -13.54 -1.82
CA LYS A 41 0.29 -12.13 -2.23
C LYS A 41 1.42 -11.61 -3.11
N THR A 42 2.64 -11.69 -2.61
CA THR A 42 3.86 -11.27 -3.31
C THR A 42 4.02 -11.94 -4.67
N THR A 43 3.71 -13.24 -4.76
CA THR A 43 3.74 -13.97 -6.03
C THR A 43 2.68 -13.47 -7.00
N VAL A 44 1.48 -13.19 -6.53
CA VAL A 44 0.38 -12.65 -7.35
C VAL A 44 0.70 -11.23 -7.79
N ALA A 45 1.18 -10.36 -6.89
CA ALA A 45 1.63 -9.01 -7.21
C ALA A 45 2.69 -9.01 -8.31
N ALA A 46 3.74 -9.82 -8.13
CA ALA A 46 4.81 -9.95 -9.11
C ALA A 46 4.32 -10.48 -10.48
N ALA A 47 3.39 -11.44 -10.47
CA ALA A 47 2.82 -11.98 -11.70
C ALA A 47 1.93 -10.97 -12.43
N ILE A 48 1.15 -10.17 -11.72
CA ILE A 48 0.35 -9.07 -12.29
C ILE A 48 1.30 -8.01 -12.87
N ALA A 49 2.28 -7.55 -12.09
CA ALA A 49 3.23 -6.54 -12.51
C ALA A 49 4.01 -6.96 -13.77
N LEU A 50 4.54 -8.20 -13.80
CA LEU A 50 5.23 -8.74 -14.96
C LEU A 50 4.30 -8.92 -16.16
N GLY A 51 3.05 -9.36 -15.94
CA GLY A 51 2.07 -9.54 -16.98
C GLY A 51 1.71 -8.22 -17.68
N LEU A 52 1.50 -7.15 -16.91
CA LEU A 52 1.25 -5.80 -17.45
C LEU A 52 2.50 -5.24 -18.14
N ALA A 53 3.69 -5.40 -17.56
CA ALA A 53 4.93 -4.93 -18.17
C ALA A 53 5.23 -5.61 -19.51
N ARG A 54 4.99 -6.92 -19.63
CA ARG A 54 5.12 -7.66 -20.90
C ARG A 54 4.13 -7.23 -21.99
N ARG A 55 3.05 -6.56 -21.61
CA ARG A 55 2.09 -5.95 -22.53
C ARG A 55 2.46 -4.52 -22.94
N GLY A 56 3.61 -4.03 -22.47
CA GLY A 56 4.16 -2.72 -22.85
C GLY A 56 3.82 -1.59 -21.86
N HIS A 57 3.12 -1.87 -20.76
CA HIS A 57 2.87 -0.87 -19.73
C HIS A 57 4.15 -0.62 -18.91
N ARG A 58 4.34 0.62 -18.50
CA ARG A 58 5.34 0.96 -17.46
C ARG A 58 4.74 0.62 -16.12
N VAL A 59 5.42 -0.25 -15.36
CA VAL A 59 4.91 -0.77 -14.07
C VAL A 59 5.92 -0.54 -12.97
N HIS A 60 5.43 -0.07 -11.83
CA HIS A 60 6.19 0.03 -10.59
C HIS A 60 5.62 -0.96 -9.57
N LEU A 61 6.41 -1.96 -9.19
CA LEU A 61 6.07 -2.88 -8.11
C LEU A 61 6.72 -2.39 -6.82
N THR A 62 5.93 -2.14 -5.78
CA THR A 62 6.44 -1.81 -4.45
C THR A 62 6.02 -2.87 -3.44
N THR A 63 6.89 -3.16 -2.47
CA THR A 63 6.65 -4.19 -1.45
C THR A 63 7.24 -3.78 -0.11
N THR A 64 6.60 -4.20 0.98
CA THR A 64 7.17 -4.12 2.33
C THR A 64 8.00 -5.36 2.69
N ASP A 65 8.02 -6.40 1.85
CA ASP A 65 8.77 -7.65 2.07
C ASP A 65 9.73 -7.91 0.90
N LEU A 66 11.03 -7.66 1.14
CA LEU A 66 12.10 -7.91 0.17
C LEU A 66 12.36 -9.41 -0.02
N ALA A 67 11.54 -10.04 -0.84
CA ALA A 67 11.82 -11.40 -1.27
C ALA A 67 12.84 -11.42 -2.43
N VAL A 68 13.94 -12.16 -2.28
CA VAL A 68 15.04 -12.26 -3.27
C VAL A 68 14.55 -12.62 -4.69
N HIS A 69 13.46 -13.39 -4.81
CA HIS A 69 12.88 -13.77 -6.08
C HIS A 69 12.25 -12.59 -6.85
N LEU A 70 11.88 -11.47 -6.19
CA LEU A 70 11.33 -10.30 -6.88
C LEU A 70 12.37 -9.62 -7.77
N GLN A 71 13.62 -9.58 -7.37
CA GLN A 71 14.70 -9.05 -8.22
C GLN A 71 14.86 -9.84 -9.51
N TYR A 72 14.65 -11.15 -9.45
CA TYR A 72 14.64 -11.99 -10.65
C TYR A 72 13.45 -11.67 -11.57
N VAL A 73 12.27 -11.40 -11.03
CA VAL A 73 11.08 -11.02 -11.81
C VAL A 73 11.32 -9.70 -12.55
N VAL A 74 11.88 -8.70 -11.88
CA VAL A 74 12.18 -7.39 -12.45
C VAL A 74 13.18 -7.48 -13.61
N SER A 75 14.17 -8.37 -13.51
CA SER A 75 15.17 -8.56 -14.58
C SER A 75 14.60 -9.14 -15.89
N GLN A 76 13.31 -9.52 -15.92
CA GLN A 76 12.67 -10.10 -17.11
C GLN A 76 12.22 -9.06 -18.15
N THR A 77 12.15 -7.76 -17.79
CA THR A 77 11.69 -6.69 -18.68
C THR A 77 12.14 -5.33 -18.19
N ASP A 78 12.45 -4.42 -19.14
CA ASP A 78 12.87 -3.05 -18.84
C ASP A 78 11.70 -2.16 -18.38
N ASN A 79 10.47 -2.60 -18.59
CA ASN A 79 9.27 -1.83 -18.24
C ASN A 79 8.80 -2.03 -16.80
N LEU A 80 9.52 -2.83 -15.99
CA LEU A 80 9.18 -3.13 -14.61
C LEU A 80 10.26 -2.61 -13.66
N THR A 81 9.87 -1.73 -12.74
CA THR A 81 10.73 -1.25 -11.65
C THR A 81 10.26 -1.83 -10.32
N LEU A 82 11.18 -1.97 -9.38
CA LEU A 82 10.90 -2.46 -8.03
C LEU A 82 11.41 -1.47 -7.00
N SER A 83 10.58 -1.16 -6.01
CA SER A 83 11.01 -0.49 -4.77
C SER A 83 10.66 -1.32 -3.54
N HIS A 84 11.34 -1.03 -2.46
CA HIS A 84 11.07 -1.58 -1.14
C HIS A 84 10.77 -0.44 -0.18
N ILE A 85 9.75 -0.62 0.65
CA ILE A 85 9.44 0.28 1.74
C ILE A 85 9.91 -0.38 3.04
N ASP A 86 10.87 0.25 3.70
CA ASP A 86 11.27 -0.12 5.05
C ASP A 86 10.32 0.53 6.05
N GLU A 87 9.49 -0.29 6.68
CA GLU A 87 8.46 0.19 7.62
C GLU A 87 9.06 0.97 8.80
N GLY A 88 10.28 0.62 9.24
CA GLY A 88 10.96 1.30 10.34
C GLY A 88 11.49 2.68 9.94
N GLU A 89 12.03 2.80 8.73
CA GLU A 89 12.48 4.08 8.18
C GLU A 89 11.31 5.03 7.94
N GLU A 90 10.22 4.54 7.36
CA GLU A 90 9.03 5.36 7.11
C GLU A 90 8.34 5.78 8.42
N LEU A 91 8.27 4.89 9.41
CA LEU A 91 7.77 5.27 10.74
C LEU A 91 8.59 6.41 11.34
N LYS A 92 9.92 6.32 11.29
CA LYS A 92 10.80 7.36 11.82
C LYS A 92 10.62 8.68 11.08
N LYS A 93 10.56 8.64 9.75
CA LYS A 93 10.33 9.83 8.91
C LYS A 93 9.01 10.51 9.30
N TYR A 94 7.93 9.75 9.41
CA TYR A 94 6.63 10.26 9.81
C TYR A 94 6.63 10.86 11.22
N GLN A 95 7.27 10.20 12.19
CA GLN A 95 7.41 10.72 13.55
C GLN A 95 8.18 12.05 13.59
N ASP A 96 9.29 12.14 12.86
CA ASP A 96 10.12 13.34 12.79
C ASP A 96 9.35 14.50 12.14
N GLU A 97 8.56 14.25 11.12
CA GLU A 97 7.69 15.25 10.46
C GLU A 97 6.62 15.79 11.42
N VAL A 98 5.87 14.90 12.07
CA VAL A 98 4.81 15.29 13.02
C VAL A 98 5.38 16.13 14.17
N LEU A 99 6.49 15.69 14.75
CA LEU A 99 7.13 16.42 15.85
C LEU A 99 7.71 17.76 15.40
N SER A 100 8.29 17.83 14.21
CA SER A 100 8.79 19.08 13.63
C SER A 100 7.66 20.07 13.42
N GLN A 101 6.55 19.62 12.90
CA GLN A 101 5.35 20.45 12.65
C GLN A 101 4.71 20.91 13.97
N ALA A 102 4.63 20.04 14.97
CA ALA A 102 4.14 20.38 16.30
C ALA A 102 5.00 21.48 16.97
N LYS A 103 6.33 21.36 16.86
CA LYS A 103 7.28 22.40 17.33
C LYS A 103 7.10 23.72 16.58
N ALA A 104 6.97 23.68 15.27
CA ALA A 104 6.75 24.86 14.44
C ALA A 104 5.44 25.58 14.78
N ASN A 105 4.41 24.83 15.19
CA ASN A 105 3.14 25.37 15.65
C ASN A 105 3.18 25.89 17.09
N GLY A 106 4.33 25.86 17.76
CA GLY A 106 4.53 26.44 19.09
C GLY A 106 4.05 25.57 20.26
N LEU A 107 3.87 24.25 20.07
CA LEU A 107 3.51 23.35 21.17
C LEU A 107 4.61 23.27 22.22
N GLY A 108 4.19 23.24 23.48
CA GLY A 108 5.10 23.17 24.62
C GLY A 108 5.69 21.77 24.86
N PRO A 109 6.71 21.64 25.74
CA PRO A 109 7.35 20.34 25.98
C PRO A 109 6.42 19.24 26.49
N SER A 110 5.39 19.59 27.27
CA SER A 110 4.41 18.64 27.77
C SER A 110 3.52 18.07 26.64
N ASP A 111 3.13 18.93 25.68
CA ASP A 111 2.30 18.52 24.56
C ASP A 111 3.10 17.67 23.57
N LEU A 112 4.38 18.03 23.35
CA LEU A 112 5.30 17.24 22.55
C LEU A 112 5.54 15.85 23.13
N ALA A 113 5.70 15.73 24.45
CA ALA A 113 5.86 14.42 25.10
C ALA A 113 4.61 13.53 24.93
N TYR A 114 3.42 14.12 24.99
CA TYR A 114 2.17 13.40 24.72
C TYR A 114 2.07 12.91 23.28
N ILE A 115 2.42 13.75 22.30
CA ILE A 115 2.46 13.39 20.88
C ILE A 115 3.49 12.28 20.64
N GLU A 116 4.69 12.38 21.24
CA GLU A 116 5.72 11.35 21.14
C GLU A 116 5.25 9.98 21.65
N GLU A 117 4.46 9.95 22.72
CA GLU A 117 3.89 8.70 23.25
C GLU A 117 2.84 8.11 22.29
N ASP A 118 1.97 8.93 21.75
CA ASP A 118 0.93 8.51 20.79
C ASP A 118 1.54 7.98 19.49
N LEU A 119 2.61 8.60 19.01
CA LEU A 119 3.36 8.19 17.81
C LEU A 119 4.08 6.82 17.95
N ARG A 120 4.12 6.22 19.14
CA ARG A 120 4.66 4.86 19.36
C ARG A 120 3.61 3.77 19.14
N SER A 121 2.39 4.14 18.80
CA SER A 121 1.31 3.17 18.61
C SER A 121 1.56 2.32 17.35
N PRO A 122 1.13 1.06 17.33
CA PRO A 122 1.21 0.23 16.12
C PRO A 122 0.45 0.83 14.94
N CYS A 123 -0.63 1.57 15.19
CA CYS A 123 -1.40 2.26 14.14
C CYS A 123 -0.58 3.32 13.42
N THR A 124 0.33 4.00 14.13
CA THR A 124 1.23 5.00 13.53
C THR A 124 2.16 4.38 12.49
N GLN A 125 2.65 3.17 12.71
CA GLN A 125 3.47 2.46 11.72
C GLN A 125 2.68 2.18 10.45
N GLU A 126 1.43 1.75 10.56
CA GLU A 126 0.56 1.51 9.40
C GLU A 126 0.25 2.79 8.63
N ILE A 127 0.03 3.90 9.35
CA ILE A 127 -0.17 5.22 8.75
C ILE A 127 1.09 5.66 7.99
N ALA A 128 2.27 5.50 8.57
CA ALA A 128 3.53 5.86 7.93
C ALA A 128 3.77 5.07 6.62
N VAL A 129 3.53 3.76 6.63
CA VAL A 129 3.62 2.91 5.43
C VAL A 129 2.58 3.33 4.38
N PHE A 130 1.37 3.69 4.81
CA PHE A 130 0.33 4.17 3.90
C PHE A 130 0.72 5.49 3.22
N HIS A 131 1.34 6.42 3.96
CA HIS A 131 1.90 7.65 3.38
C HIS A 131 2.99 7.35 2.34
N ALA A 132 3.89 6.41 2.63
CA ALA A 132 4.92 6.00 1.67
C ALA A 132 4.31 5.41 0.37
N PHE A 133 3.22 4.63 0.46
CA PHE A 133 2.49 4.18 -0.73
C PHE A 133 1.87 5.35 -1.50
N ALA A 134 1.31 6.32 -0.79
CA ALA A 134 0.70 7.50 -1.41
C ALA A 134 1.74 8.32 -2.19
N ASP A 135 2.91 8.55 -1.62
CA ASP A 135 4.02 9.26 -2.27
C ASP A 135 4.47 8.52 -3.55
N ILE A 136 4.59 7.18 -3.51
CA ILE A 136 4.93 6.37 -4.69
C ILE A 136 3.88 6.51 -5.79
N VAL A 137 2.60 6.55 -5.43
CA VAL A 137 1.51 6.70 -6.41
C VAL A 137 1.50 8.11 -7.01
N GLU A 138 1.80 9.13 -6.20
CA GLU A 138 1.91 10.52 -6.68
C GLU A 138 3.07 10.69 -7.66
N ASP A 139 4.22 10.09 -7.37
CA ASP A 139 5.43 10.15 -8.19
C ASP A 139 5.38 9.24 -9.43
N ALA A 140 4.36 8.38 -9.55
CA ALA A 140 4.32 7.35 -10.58
C ALA A 140 4.03 7.88 -12.00
N ASP A 141 3.59 9.13 -12.15
CA ASP A 141 3.21 9.70 -13.46
C ASP A 141 2.24 8.79 -14.25
N ASP A 142 2.70 8.28 -15.39
CA ASP A 142 1.96 7.37 -16.27
C ASP A 142 2.22 5.87 -15.99
N GLN A 143 2.84 5.53 -14.88
CA GLN A 143 3.09 4.13 -14.53
C GLN A 143 1.86 3.48 -13.87
N ILE A 144 1.75 2.16 -14.00
CA ILE A 144 0.84 1.36 -13.18
C ILE A 144 1.59 0.96 -11.91
N VAL A 145 1.05 1.30 -10.74
CA VAL A 145 1.65 0.94 -9.45
C VAL A 145 0.99 -0.33 -8.92
N VAL A 146 1.79 -1.35 -8.66
CA VAL A 146 1.34 -2.57 -7.99
C VAL A 146 1.93 -2.60 -6.59
N ILE A 147 1.07 -2.63 -5.59
CA ILE A 147 1.45 -2.55 -4.18
C ILE A 147 1.23 -3.91 -3.52
N ASP A 148 2.33 -4.52 -3.08
CA ASP A 148 2.31 -5.75 -2.27
C ASP A 148 2.42 -5.38 -0.80
N THR A 149 1.31 -5.53 -0.06
CA THR A 149 1.22 -5.09 1.32
C THR A 149 1.47 -6.22 2.31
N ALA A 150 2.02 -5.88 3.49
CA ALA A 150 1.93 -6.74 4.65
C ALA A 150 0.44 -6.94 5.05
N PRO A 151 0.09 -8.07 5.69
CA PRO A 151 -1.30 -8.37 6.03
C PRO A 151 -1.74 -7.63 7.31
N THR A 152 -2.14 -6.38 7.20
CA THR A 152 -2.75 -5.69 8.32
C THR A 152 -4.23 -5.43 8.05
N GLY A 153 -5.08 -5.78 9.01
CA GLY A 153 -6.53 -5.51 8.94
C GLY A 153 -6.82 -4.01 8.93
N HIS A 154 -5.93 -3.21 9.49
CA HIS A 154 -6.04 -1.76 9.56
C HIS A 154 -5.81 -1.07 8.21
N THR A 155 -4.95 -1.60 7.35
CA THR A 155 -4.76 -1.04 6.00
C THR A 155 -6.07 -1.08 5.19
N LEU A 156 -6.86 -2.16 5.33
CA LEU A 156 -8.19 -2.22 4.74
C LEU A 156 -9.14 -1.19 5.35
N LEU A 157 -9.13 -1.04 6.67
CA LEU A 157 -9.94 -0.05 7.37
C LEU A 157 -9.53 1.38 6.99
N LEU A 158 -8.25 1.63 6.77
CA LEU A 158 -7.76 2.94 6.28
C LEU A 158 -8.25 3.22 4.86
N LEU A 159 -8.25 2.23 3.98
CA LEU A 159 -8.77 2.36 2.61
C LEU A 159 -10.30 2.46 2.57
N GLU A 160 -11.02 1.74 3.43
CA GLU A 160 -12.49 1.77 3.51
C GLU A 160 -13.03 2.99 4.26
N SER A 161 -12.28 3.51 5.23
CA SER A 161 -12.70 4.65 6.06
C SER A 161 -12.22 6.00 5.54
N THR A 162 -12.15 6.16 4.23
CA THR A 162 -11.62 7.35 3.54
C THR A 162 -12.15 8.67 4.09
N GLU A 163 -13.46 8.76 4.34
CA GLU A 163 -14.07 9.95 4.94
C GLU A 163 -13.68 10.14 6.42
N SER A 164 -13.54 9.04 7.16
CA SER A 164 -13.15 9.10 8.58
C SER A 164 -11.67 9.42 8.72
N TYR A 165 -10.83 8.88 7.84
CA TYR A 165 -9.39 9.14 7.79
C TYR A 165 -9.08 10.59 7.36
N ASP A 166 -9.72 11.08 6.30
CA ASP A 166 -9.62 12.48 5.88
C ASP A 166 -10.08 13.42 7.00
N ARG A 167 -11.13 13.06 7.71
CA ARG A 167 -11.65 13.83 8.85
C ARG A 167 -10.67 13.82 10.03
N GLU A 168 -9.99 12.70 10.31
CA GLU A 168 -9.02 12.58 11.41
C GLU A 168 -7.71 13.31 11.10
N ILE A 169 -7.19 13.20 9.87
CA ILE A 169 -6.03 13.97 9.43
C ILE A 169 -6.33 15.48 9.44
N ARG A 170 -7.48 15.89 8.98
CA ARG A 170 -7.89 17.32 9.05
C ARG A 170 -7.99 17.82 10.49
N ARG A 171 -8.30 16.96 11.45
CA ARG A 171 -8.30 17.32 12.90
C ARG A 171 -6.90 17.41 13.48
N THR A 172 -5.98 16.54 13.06
CA THR A 172 -4.62 16.48 13.59
C THR A 172 -3.63 17.35 12.84
N HIS A 173 -3.75 17.47 11.53
CA HIS A 173 -2.75 18.12 10.66
C HIS A 173 -3.29 19.29 9.80
N GLY A 174 -4.57 19.61 9.90
CA GLY A 174 -5.17 20.75 9.20
C GLY A 174 -5.48 20.53 7.72
N SER A 175 -4.85 19.60 7.03
CA SER A 175 -5.16 19.22 5.64
C SER A 175 -4.61 17.83 5.34
N THR A 176 -5.38 17.03 4.59
CA THR A 176 -4.90 15.76 4.05
C THR A 176 -3.88 16.04 2.95
N PRO A 177 -2.68 15.46 2.99
CA PRO A 177 -1.72 15.60 1.90
C PRO A 177 -2.34 15.21 0.56
N PRO A 178 -2.02 15.92 -0.55
CA PRO A 178 -2.53 15.60 -1.88
C PRO A 178 -2.25 14.15 -2.29
N SER A 179 -1.08 13.62 -1.93
CA SER A 179 -0.66 12.23 -2.14
C SER A 179 -1.66 11.21 -1.58
N VAL A 180 -2.19 11.45 -0.39
CA VAL A 180 -3.19 10.58 0.24
C VAL A 180 -4.55 10.68 -0.44
N GLN A 181 -4.93 11.85 -0.94
CA GLN A 181 -6.21 12.05 -1.63
C GLN A 181 -6.32 11.21 -2.92
N HIS A 182 -5.22 10.95 -3.60
CA HIS A 182 -5.19 10.14 -4.83
C HIS A 182 -5.31 8.63 -4.60
N LEU A 183 -5.13 8.15 -3.37
CA LEU A 183 -5.35 6.74 -2.99
C LEU A 183 -6.81 6.45 -2.63
N LEU A 184 -7.61 7.49 -2.48
CA LEU A 184 -9.00 7.37 -2.10
C LEU A 184 -9.87 7.06 -3.33
N PRO A 185 -10.79 6.07 -3.25
CA PRO A 185 -11.66 5.69 -4.36
C PRO A 185 -12.62 6.81 -4.79
#